data_f36c9c9cc39de9049cb55402ce837ff5
#
_entry.id   f36c9c9cc39de9049cb55402ce837ff5
#
_cell.length_a   1.000
_cell.length_b   1.000
_cell.length_c   1.000
_cell.angle_alpha   90.00
_cell.angle_beta   90.00
_cell.angle_gamma   90.00
#
_symmetry.space_group_name_H-M   'P 1'
#
loop_
_entity.id
_entity.type
_entity.pdbx_description
1 polymer ?
#
loop_
_entity_poly.entity_id
_entity_poly.type
_entity_poly.pdbx_seq_one_letter_code
_entity_poly.pdbx_strand_id
1 'polypeptide(L)'
;LASISGGTDILSCFALGSPLLPVHRGELQCRGLGMAVDVFDDDGRAIPPGRGERGELVCTAPFPAMPVGFWNDPDGAKYHAAYFARFANVWCHGDFVELTANEGMIIHGRSDAVLNPGGVRIGTAEIYRQVEQLPEVVESLVIGQDWEHDVRVVLFVKLPDGICLDAALIDRIKQQIRQNATPRHVPAKVLQVADIPRTKSGKIVELAVRHVVHRRPVKNVEALANPEALEFFRDRAELQT
;
A
#
# COMPACT_ATOMS: atom_id res chain seq x y z
N LEU A 1 6.21 19.22 12.42
CA LEU A 1 6.24 18.21 11.35
C LEU A 1 4.80 17.98 10.88
N ALA A 2 4.54 18.09 9.57
CA ALA A 2 3.24 17.76 8.99
C ALA A 2 3.39 16.48 8.15
N SER A 3 2.61 15.45 8.45
CA SER A 3 2.44 14.31 7.58
C SER A 3 1.48 14.66 6.45
N ILE A 4 1.81 14.23 5.22
CA ILE A 4 1.01 14.49 4.04
C ILE A 4 0.80 13.22 3.22
N SER A 5 -0.32 13.14 2.50
CA SER A 5 -0.56 12.14 1.46
C SER A 5 -1.12 12.82 0.22
N GLY A 6 -0.55 12.49 -0.93
CA GLY A 6 -0.92 13.01 -2.23
C GLY A 6 -0.20 12.28 -3.33
N GLY A 7 -0.08 12.89 -4.50
CA GLY A 7 0.52 12.26 -5.66
C GLY A 7 1.42 13.20 -6.46
N THR A 8 2.41 12.60 -7.13
CA THR A 8 3.29 13.34 -8.04
C THR A 8 2.48 14.00 -9.15
N ASP A 9 1.50 13.31 -9.69
CA ASP A 9 0.69 13.80 -10.82
C ASP A 9 -0.18 15.00 -10.46
N ILE A 10 -0.60 15.11 -9.20
CA ILE A 10 -1.42 16.23 -8.72
C ILE A 10 -0.59 17.39 -8.17
N LEU A 11 0.71 17.22 -7.93
CA LEU A 11 1.60 18.19 -7.28
C LEU A 11 1.00 18.80 -5.99
N SER A 12 0.16 18.05 -5.29
CA SER A 12 -0.62 18.48 -4.14
C SER A 12 -0.91 17.32 -3.21
N CYS A 13 -1.69 17.58 -2.15
CA CYS A 13 -2.01 16.58 -1.12
C CYS A 13 -3.51 16.48 -0.92
N PHE A 14 -4.01 15.24 -0.86
CA PHE A 14 -5.39 14.95 -0.45
C PHE A 14 -5.56 14.95 1.06
N ALA A 15 -4.48 14.69 1.82
CA ALA A 15 -4.45 14.85 3.26
C ALA A 15 -3.19 15.60 3.68
N LEU A 16 -3.30 16.48 4.66
CA LEU A 16 -2.20 17.35 5.09
C LEU A 16 -2.39 17.83 6.54
N GLY A 17 -1.42 18.60 7.06
CA GLY A 17 -1.49 19.22 8.37
C GLY A 17 -2.21 20.57 8.34
N SER A 18 -2.81 20.94 9.47
CA SER A 18 -3.40 22.26 9.71
C SER A 18 -2.95 22.81 11.06
N PRO A 19 -2.51 24.08 11.16
CA PRO A 19 -2.14 24.68 12.43
C PRO A 19 -3.34 24.94 13.36
N LEU A 20 -4.56 24.83 12.83
CA LEU A 20 -5.79 25.10 13.58
C LEU A 20 -6.42 23.86 14.23
N LEU A 21 -5.92 22.67 13.88
CA LEU A 21 -6.48 21.40 14.34
C LEU A 21 -5.49 20.65 15.23
N PRO A 22 -5.96 19.82 16.18
CA PRO A 22 -5.09 18.96 16.97
C PRO A 22 -4.41 17.91 16.09
N VAL A 23 -3.25 17.43 16.52
CA VAL A 23 -2.54 16.30 15.91
C VAL A 23 -2.86 15.05 16.71
N HIS A 24 -3.45 14.05 16.06
CA HIS A 24 -3.74 12.76 16.66
C HIS A 24 -2.68 11.73 16.23
N ARG A 25 -2.23 10.91 17.17
CA ARG A 25 -1.23 9.88 16.91
C ARG A 25 -1.75 8.85 15.90
N GLY A 26 -0.99 8.63 14.82
CA GLY A 26 -1.31 7.61 13.80
C GLY A 26 -2.24 8.10 12.70
N GLU A 27 -2.64 9.37 12.71
CA GLU A 27 -3.52 9.98 11.72
C GLU A 27 -2.79 11.07 10.92
N LEU A 28 -3.13 11.19 9.64
CA LEU A 28 -2.96 12.42 8.88
C LEU A 28 -4.06 13.39 9.34
N GLN A 29 -3.71 14.64 9.59
CA GLN A 29 -4.50 15.53 10.41
C GLN A 29 -5.84 15.94 9.81
N CYS A 30 -5.90 16.19 8.50
CA CYS A 30 -7.13 16.60 7.84
C CYS A 30 -7.07 16.41 6.32
N ARG A 31 -8.24 16.50 5.69
CA ARG A 31 -8.39 16.54 4.25
C ARG A 31 -7.86 17.86 3.67
N GLY A 32 -7.32 17.82 2.45
CA GLY A 32 -6.73 18.98 1.77
C GLY A 32 -7.75 20.09 1.49
N LEU A 33 -7.37 21.33 1.73
CA LEU A 33 -8.20 22.48 1.39
C LEU A 33 -8.39 22.58 -0.13
N GLY A 34 -9.64 22.82 -0.56
CA GLY A 34 -10.01 22.89 -1.97
C GLY A 34 -10.11 21.53 -2.67
N MET A 35 -9.98 20.44 -1.91
CA MET A 35 -10.12 19.07 -2.38
C MET A 35 -11.38 18.45 -1.78
N ALA A 36 -12.31 17.99 -2.61
CA ALA A 36 -13.50 17.28 -2.19
C ALA A 36 -13.16 15.79 -1.91
N VAL A 37 -12.28 15.59 -0.92
CA VAL A 37 -11.77 14.26 -0.55
C VAL A 37 -12.83 13.49 0.21
N ASP A 38 -13.01 12.23 -0.19
CA ASP A 38 -13.89 11.28 0.47
C ASP A 38 -13.31 9.85 0.42
N VAL A 39 -13.98 8.91 1.05
CA VAL A 39 -13.63 7.49 1.01
C VAL A 39 -14.84 6.70 0.52
N PHE A 40 -14.65 5.91 -0.55
CA PHE A 40 -15.72 5.12 -1.14
C PHE A 40 -15.53 3.63 -0.87
N ASP A 41 -16.65 2.95 -0.65
CA ASP A 41 -16.72 1.49 -0.68
C ASP A 41 -16.59 0.94 -2.13
N ASP A 42 -16.65 -0.38 -2.30
CA ASP A 42 -16.53 -1.00 -3.62
C ASP A 42 -17.74 -0.70 -4.54
N ASP A 43 -18.87 -0.31 -3.98
CA ASP A 43 -20.07 0.10 -4.71
C ASP A 43 -20.08 1.60 -5.08
N GLY A 44 -19.06 2.35 -4.67
CA GLY A 44 -18.95 3.81 -4.90
C GLY A 44 -19.80 4.64 -3.94
N ARG A 45 -20.15 4.11 -2.77
CA ARG A 45 -20.86 4.85 -1.71
C ARG A 45 -19.86 5.43 -0.73
N ALA A 46 -20.12 6.67 -0.30
CA ALA A 46 -19.29 7.33 0.70
C ALA A 46 -19.36 6.61 2.06
N ILE A 47 -18.18 6.38 2.66
CA ILE A 47 -18.03 5.83 4.01
C ILE A 47 -17.94 6.99 4.99
N PRO A 48 -18.90 7.17 5.91
CA PRO A 48 -18.86 8.25 6.90
C PRO A 48 -17.65 8.13 7.84
N PRO A 49 -17.05 9.28 8.26
CA PRO A 49 -15.96 9.28 9.24
C PRO A 49 -16.32 8.57 10.56
N GLY A 50 -15.32 7.97 11.19
CA GLY A 50 -15.44 7.37 12.52
C GLY A 50 -16.12 6.01 12.58
N ARG A 51 -16.41 5.37 11.44
CA ARG A 51 -16.97 4.02 11.40
C ARG A 51 -15.93 2.91 11.54
N GLY A 52 -14.63 3.22 11.42
CA GLY A 52 -13.58 2.20 11.35
C GLY A 52 -13.63 1.39 10.05
N GLU A 53 -14.45 1.79 9.09
CA GLU A 53 -14.55 1.17 7.76
C GLU A 53 -13.51 1.78 6.83
N ARG A 54 -13.03 0.99 5.89
CA ARG A 54 -11.95 1.35 4.97
C ARG A 54 -12.43 1.29 3.54
N GLY A 55 -11.89 2.17 2.71
CA GLY A 55 -12.25 2.22 1.30
C GLY A 55 -11.19 2.90 0.44
N GLU A 56 -11.58 3.21 -0.76
CA GLU A 56 -10.77 3.89 -1.75
C GLU A 56 -10.76 5.39 -1.49
N LEU A 57 -9.56 5.98 -1.46
CA LEU A 57 -9.40 7.44 -1.44
C LEU A 57 -9.84 8.05 -2.76
N VAL A 58 -10.82 8.93 -2.70
CA VAL A 58 -11.36 9.60 -3.89
C VAL A 58 -11.38 11.12 -3.72
N CYS A 59 -11.41 11.83 -4.86
CA CYS A 59 -11.77 13.23 -4.91
C CYS A 59 -12.99 13.38 -5.81
N THR A 60 -14.11 13.84 -5.23
CA THR A 60 -15.43 13.80 -5.87
C THR A 60 -15.77 15.04 -6.71
N ALA A 61 -14.87 16.04 -6.71
CA ALA A 61 -15.00 17.23 -7.52
C ALA A 61 -13.66 17.60 -8.19
N PRO A 62 -13.67 18.33 -9.30
CA PRO A 62 -12.45 18.90 -9.87
C PRO A 62 -11.69 19.75 -8.86
N PHE A 63 -10.36 19.73 -8.93
CA PHE A 63 -9.50 20.46 -8.01
C PHE A 63 -8.39 21.20 -8.78
N PRO A 64 -7.83 22.30 -8.20
CA PRO A 64 -6.94 23.21 -8.93
C PRO A 64 -5.68 22.57 -9.52
N ALA A 65 -5.14 21.55 -8.85
CA ALA A 65 -3.91 20.83 -9.25
C ALA A 65 -4.20 19.55 -10.05
N MET A 66 -5.44 19.34 -10.52
CA MET A 66 -5.79 18.19 -11.34
C MET A 66 -5.07 18.27 -12.69
N PRO A 67 -4.34 17.21 -13.13
CA PRO A 67 -3.70 17.19 -14.44
C PRO A 67 -4.70 17.38 -15.57
N VAL A 68 -4.29 18.07 -16.62
CA VAL A 68 -5.10 18.22 -17.84
C VAL A 68 -5.02 16.97 -18.74
N GLY A 69 -4.07 16.09 -18.50
CA GLY A 69 -3.85 14.85 -19.25
C GLY A 69 -2.45 14.30 -19.04
N PHE A 70 -2.13 13.18 -19.70
CA PHE A 70 -0.81 12.57 -19.68
C PHE A 70 -0.03 12.86 -20.97
N TRP A 71 1.29 12.89 -20.87
CA TRP A 71 2.17 12.94 -22.03
C TRP A 71 2.01 11.67 -22.88
N ASN A 72 1.97 11.82 -24.21
CA ASN A 72 1.72 10.71 -25.15
C ASN A 72 0.40 9.94 -24.89
N ASP A 73 -0.67 10.67 -24.58
CA ASP A 73 -2.02 10.15 -24.36
C ASP A 73 -3.05 11.02 -25.12
N PRO A 74 -3.03 11.00 -26.47
CA PRO A 74 -3.78 11.94 -27.29
C PRO A 74 -5.30 11.78 -27.19
N ASP A 75 -5.77 10.58 -26.82
CA ASP A 75 -7.19 10.26 -26.60
C ASP A 75 -7.59 10.27 -25.12
N GLY A 76 -6.65 10.54 -24.21
CA GLY A 76 -6.88 10.55 -22.75
C GLY A 76 -7.15 9.17 -22.14
N ALA A 77 -6.94 8.09 -22.89
CA ALA A 77 -7.30 6.74 -22.44
C ALA A 77 -6.46 6.29 -21.24
N LYS A 78 -5.16 6.62 -21.21
CA LYS A 78 -4.29 6.28 -20.06
C LYS A 78 -4.66 7.08 -18.83
N TYR A 79 -4.92 8.36 -18.99
CA TYR A 79 -5.35 9.24 -17.89
C TYR A 79 -6.68 8.78 -17.31
N HIS A 80 -7.66 8.50 -18.17
CA HIS A 80 -8.96 7.94 -17.74
C HIS A 80 -8.78 6.59 -17.02
N ALA A 81 -8.00 5.68 -17.58
CA ALA A 81 -7.75 4.37 -16.98
C ALA A 81 -7.06 4.47 -15.62
N ALA A 82 -6.18 5.47 -15.41
CA ALA A 82 -5.47 5.66 -14.17
C ALA A 82 -6.37 6.14 -13.01
N TYR A 83 -7.33 7.04 -13.30
CA TYR A 83 -8.02 7.77 -12.24
C TYR A 83 -9.55 7.73 -12.30
N PHE A 84 -10.17 7.39 -13.44
CA PHE A 84 -11.61 7.51 -13.63
C PHE A 84 -12.31 6.21 -14.07
N ALA A 85 -11.54 5.13 -14.28
CA ALA A 85 -12.10 3.87 -14.75
C ALA A 85 -12.97 3.16 -13.71
N ARG A 86 -12.68 3.35 -12.42
CA ARG A 86 -13.37 2.65 -11.32
C ARG A 86 -14.69 3.33 -10.97
N PHE A 87 -14.68 4.64 -10.81
CA PHE A 87 -15.86 5.44 -10.46
C PHE A 87 -16.03 6.55 -11.50
N ALA A 88 -17.18 6.58 -12.16
CA ALA A 88 -17.46 7.55 -13.22
C ALA A 88 -17.37 8.99 -12.71
N ASN A 89 -16.53 9.81 -13.35
CA ASN A 89 -16.28 11.22 -13.02
C ASN A 89 -15.75 11.50 -11.60
N VAL A 90 -15.21 10.48 -10.92
CA VAL A 90 -14.59 10.61 -9.60
C VAL A 90 -13.13 10.21 -9.70
N TRP A 91 -12.23 11.08 -9.21
CA TRP A 91 -10.81 10.77 -9.13
C TRP A 91 -10.57 9.67 -8.09
N CYS A 92 -10.11 8.51 -8.53
CA CYS A 92 -9.74 7.37 -7.71
C CYS A 92 -8.22 7.39 -7.52
N HIS A 93 -7.74 7.65 -6.29
CA HIS A 93 -6.31 7.90 -6.06
C HIS A 93 -5.46 6.62 -5.98
N GLY A 94 -6.10 5.50 -5.67
CA GLY A 94 -5.42 4.23 -5.52
C GLY A 94 -4.79 4.00 -4.14
N ASP A 95 -5.26 4.71 -3.11
CA ASP A 95 -4.90 4.49 -1.72
C ASP A 95 -6.08 3.92 -0.94
N PHE A 96 -5.81 2.91 -0.10
CA PHE A 96 -6.78 2.28 0.78
C PHE A 96 -6.72 2.94 2.14
N VAL A 97 -7.79 3.63 2.54
CA VAL A 97 -7.78 4.56 3.66
C VAL A 97 -9.00 4.43 4.55
N GLU A 98 -8.93 5.04 5.73
CA GLU A 98 -10.01 5.20 6.69
C GLU A 98 -10.12 6.68 7.08
N LEU A 99 -11.34 7.22 7.15
CA LEU A 99 -11.63 8.50 7.79
C LEU A 99 -11.95 8.28 9.26
N THR A 100 -11.18 8.93 10.13
CA THR A 100 -11.34 8.77 11.59
C THR A 100 -12.46 9.65 12.14
N ALA A 101 -12.86 9.41 13.38
CA ALA A 101 -13.84 10.26 14.10
C ALA A 101 -13.31 11.70 14.32
N ASN A 102 -12.01 11.92 14.20
CA ASN A 102 -11.36 13.23 14.31
C ASN A 102 -11.30 13.98 12.97
N GLU A 103 -11.98 13.49 11.92
CA GLU A 103 -11.88 13.97 10.54
C GLU A 103 -10.47 13.82 9.93
N GLY A 104 -9.59 13.09 10.60
CA GLY A 104 -8.27 12.70 10.11
C GLY A 104 -8.34 11.50 9.19
N MET A 105 -7.18 11.07 8.70
CA MET A 105 -7.08 9.96 7.75
C MET A 105 -5.98 8.99 8.15
N ILE A 106 -6.27 7.69 8.09
CA ILE A 106 -5.27 6.62 8.22
C ILE A 106 -5.06 5.96 6.87
N ILE A 107 -3.81 5.94 6.39
CA ILE A 107 -3.45 5.23 5.16
C ILE A 107 -3.09 3.79 5.52
N HIS A 108 -3.79 2.84 4.92
CA HIS A 108 -3.58 1.40 5.10
C HIS A 108 -2.70 0.78 3.99
N GLY A 109 -2.39 1.53 2.95
CA GLY A 109 -1.54 1.14 1.83
C GLY A 109 -2.15 1.49 0.48
N ARG A 110 -1.56 0.96 -0.58
CA ARG A 110 -2.10 1.10 -1.94
C ARG A 110 -3.30 0.18 -2.14
N SER A 111 -4.35 0.65 -2.79
CA SER A 111 -5.55 -0.15 -3.08
C SER A 111 -5.26 -1.35 -3.98
N ASP A 112 -4.29 -1.18 -4.91
CA ASP A 112 -3.85 -2.22 -5.84
C ASP A 112 -2.93 -3.27 -5.19
N ALA A 113 -2.35 -2.95 -4.01
CA ALA A 113 -1.52 -3.84 -3.20
C ALA A 113 -2.27 -4.43 -1.99
N VAL A 114 -3.55 -4.10 -1.80
CA VAL A 114 -4.37 -4.66 -0.72
C VAL A 114 -4.40 -6.19 -0.81
N LEU A 115 -4.14 -6.83 0.33
CA LEU A 115 -4.24 -8.27 0.49
C LEU A 115 -5.71 -8.66 0.70
N ASN A 116 -6.09 -9.85 0.21
CA ASN A 116 -7.48 -10.31 0.35
C ASN A 116 -7.59 -11.78 0.76
N PRO A 117 -6.93 -12.22 1.85
CA PRO A 117 -7.01 -13.60 2.29
C PRO A 117 -8.39 -13.93 2.84
N GLY A 118 -9.02 -14.99 2.29
CA GLY A 118 -10.37 -15.41 2.69
C GLY A 118 -11.42 -14.31 2.53
N GLY A 119 -11.28 -13.44 1.53
CA GLY A 119 -12.21 -12.36 1.23
C GLY A 119 -12.11 -11.12 2.16
N VAL A 120 -11.13 -11.08 3.07
CA VAL A 120 -10.94 -9.93 3.98
C VAL A 120 -9.83 -9.03 3.49
N ARG A 121 -10.16 -7.76 3.25
CA ARG A 121 -9.19 -6.74 2.79
C ARG A 121 -8.26 -6.32 3.93
N ILE A 122 -6.95 -6.43 3.69
CA ILE A 122 -5.89 -6.07 4.64
C ILE A 122 -4.92 -5.13 3.95
N GLY A 123 -4.68 -3.98 4.56
CA GLY A 123 -3.67 -3.03 4.06
C GLY A 123 -2.25 -3.50 4.38
N THR A 124 -1.34 -3.39 3.42
CA THR A 124 0.07 -3.79 3.59
C THR A 124 0.74 -3.05 4.75
N ALA A 125 0.40 -1.78 4.96
CA ALA A 125 0.94 -0.96 6.05
C ALA A 125 0.60 -1.49 7.45
N GLU A 126 -0.48 -2.26 7.60
CA GLU A 126 -0.84 -2.87 8.88
C GLU A 126 0.18 -3.93 9.31
N ILE A 127 0.72 -4.66 8.34
CA ILE A 127 1.76 -5.67 8.58
C ILE A 127 3.12 -4.99 8.79
N TYR A 128 3.48 -4.02 7.95
CA TYR A 128 4.75 -3.29 8.07
C TYR A 128 4.93 -2.65 9.43
N ARG A 129 3.90 -1.97 9.96
CA ARG A 129 3.92 -1.34 11.29
C ARG A 129 4.26 -2.30 12.43
N GLN A 130 3.97 -3.58 12.28
CA GLN A 130 4.29 -4.59 13.30
C GLN A 130 5.68 -5.18 13.10
N VAL A 131 6.03 -5.51 11.87
CA VAL A 131 7.27 -6.18 11.52
C VAL A 131 8.48 -5.27 11.72
N GLU A 132 8.37 -4.01 11.32
CA GLU A 132 9.45 -3.01 11.39
C GLU A 132 9.71 -2.48 12.81
N GLN A 133 8.94 -2.90 13.81
CA GLN A 133 9.27 -2.70 15.23
C GLN A 133 10.32 -3.69 15.75
N LEU A 134 10.57 -4.78 15.05
CA LEU A 134 11.57 -5.77 15.43
C LEU A 134 12.96 -5.28 15.00
N PRO A 135 13.91 -5.16 15.94
CA PRO A 135 15.25 -4.60 15.65
C PRO A 135 16.07 -5.45 14.67
N GLU A 136 15.70 -6.70 14.48
CA GLU A 136 16.30 -7.61 13.51
C GLU A 136 15.76 -7.42 12.09
N VAL A 137 14.74 -6.61 11.88
CA VAL A 137 14.18 -6.35 10.54
C VAL A 137 14.58 -4.96 10.09
N VAL A 138 15.37 -4.88 9.02
CA VAL A 138 15.76 -3.61 8.40
C VAL A 138 14.61 -3.06 7.55
N GLU A 139 14.00 -3.94 6.75
CA GLU A 139 12.91 -3.62 5.82
C GLU A 139 12.03 -4.84 5.62
N SER A 140 10.78 -4.59 5.23
CA SER A 140 9.85 -5.65 4.88
C SER A 140 9.04 -5.32 3.63
N LEU A 141 8.60 -6.37 2.93
CA LEU A 141 7.69 -6.28 1.79
C LEU A 141 6.70 -7.42 1.87
N VAL A 142 5.41 -7.12 1.76
CA VAL A 142 4.35 -8.11 1.78
C VAL A 142 3.57 -8.11 0.47
N ILE A 143 3.23 -9.31 0.00
CA ILE A 143 2.36 -9.51 -1.15
C ILE A 143 1.26 -10.52 -0.85
N GLY A 144 0.17 -10.43 -1.60
CA GLY A 144 -0.78 -11.54 -1.74
C GLY A 144 -0.33 -12.45 -2.89
N GLN A 145 -0.07 -13.70 -2.58
CA GLN A 145 0.17 -14.73 -3.59
C GLN A 145 -1.13 -15.48 -3.86
N ASP A 146 -1.53 -15.59 -5.14
CA ASP A 146 -2.65 -16.43 -5.55
C ASP A 146 -2.30 -17.91 -5.25
N TRP A 147 -3.08 -18.58 -4.40
CA TRP A 147 -2.79 -19.92 -3.89
C TRP A 147 -4.08 -20.70 -3.58
N GLU A 148 -4.23 -21.91 -4.14
CA GLU A 148 -5.35 -22.85 -3.86
C GLU A 148 -6.74 -22.19 -3.88
N HIS A 149 -7.02 -21.38 -4.91
CA HIS A 149 -8.28 -20.64 -5.11
C HIS A 149 -8.52 -19.48 -4.12
N ASP A 150 -7.50 -19.08 -3.36
CA ASP A 150 -7.54 -17.94 -2.44
C ASP A 150 -6.23 -17.13 -2.58
N VAL A 151 -6.03 -16.20 -1.67
CA VAL A 151 -4.81 -15.40 -1.55
C VAL A 151 -4.12 -15.73 -0.23
N ARG A 152 -2.86 -16.16 -0.27
CA ARG A 152 -2.04 -16.26 0.94
C ARG A 152 -1.12 -15.06 1.10
N VAL A 153 -0.95 -14.64 2.33
CA VAL A 153 -0.03 -13.55 2.69
C VAL A 153 1.40 -14.08 2.70
N VAL A 154 2.28 -13.46 1.93
CA VAL A 154 3.72 -13.76 1.90
C VAL A 154 4.49 -12.51 2.31
N LEU A 155 5.29 -12.64 3.35
CA LEU A 155 6.15 -11.59 3.88
C LEU A 155 7.60 -11.87 3.51
N PHE A 156 8.26 -10.90 2.91
CA PHE A 156 9.70 -10.89 2.70
C PHE A 156 10.34 -9.91 3.68
N VAL A 157 11.46 -10.30 4.26
CA VAL A 157 12.22 -9.48 5.20
C VAL A 157 13.67 -9.33 4.77
N LYS A 158 14.18 -8.11 4.86
CA LYS A 158 15.61 -7.82 4.77
C LYS A 158 16.15 -7.70 6.19
N LEU A 159 17.17 -8.47 6.50
CA LEU A 159 17.81 -8.51 7.80
C LEU A 159 19.19 -7.83 7.73
N PRO A 160 19.75 -7.37 8.86
CA PRO A 160 21.13 -6.88 8.92
C PRO A 160 22.14 -7.97 8.52
N ASP A 161 23.32 -7.55 8.09
CA ASP A 161 24.40 -8.47 7.77
C ASP A 161 24.73 -9.37 8.96
N GLY A 162 24.91 -10.66 8.67
CA GLY A 162 25.23 -11.67 9.68
C GLY A 162 24.03 -12.23 10.46
N ILE A 163 22.83 -11.69 10.25
CA ILE A 163 21.59 -12.26 10.81
C ILE A 163 20.88 -13.11 9.76
N CYS A 164 20.51 -14.31 10.15
CA CYS A 164 19.74 -15.23 9.30
C CYS A 164 18.33 -15.40 9.84
N LEU A 165 17.37 -15.54 8.93
CA LEU A 165 15.98 -15.84 9.28
C LEU A 165 15.87 -17.30 9.74
N ASP A 166 15.85 -17.49 11.05
CA ASP A 166 15.63 -18.78 11.69
C ASP A 166 14.17 -18.97 12.13
N ALA A 167 13.84 -20.17 12.60
CA ALA A 167 12.50 -20.50 13.07
C ALA A 167 12.06 -19.61 14.25
N ALA A 168 12.97 -19.25 15.15
CA ALA A 168 12.66 -18.42 16.31
C ALA A 168 12.30 -16.99 15.90
N LEU A 169 13.00 -16.40 14.92
CA LEU A 169 12.68 -15.08 14.39
C LEU A 169 11.36 -15.10 13.60
N ILE A 170 11.11 -16.15 12.80
CA ILE A 170 9.82 -16.34 12.11
C ILE A 170 8.66 -16.37 13.12
N ASP A 171 8.81 -17.13 14.19
CA ASP A 171 7.77 -17.24 15.23
C ASP A 171 7.53 -15.90 15.94
N ARG A 172 8.59 -15.14 16.25
CA ARG A 172 8.46 -13.80 16.83
C ARG A 172 7.75 -12.83 15.89
N ILE A 173 8.11 -12.82 14.61
CA ILE A 173 7.43 -12.00 13.59
C ILE A 173 5.94 -12.34 13.56
N LYS A 174 5.59 -13.62 13.45
CA LYS A 174 4.20 -14.08 13.42
C LYS A 174 3.45 -13.75 14.71
N GLN A 175 4.10 -13.89 15.85
CA GLN A 175 3.52 -13.56 17.15
C GLN A 175 3.27 -12.05 17.29
N GLN A 176 4.24 -11.22 16.90
CA GLN A 176 4.11 -9.75 16.90
C GLN A 176 2.91 -9.30 16.07
N ILE A 177 2.75 -9.84 14.86
CA ILE A 177 1.61 -9.53 13.99
C ILE A 177 0.29 -10.03 14.62
N ARG A 178 0.27 -11.24 15.16
CA ARG A 178 -0.95 -11.84 15.76
C ARG A 178 -1.45 -11.07 16.97
N GLN A 179 -0.54 -10.55 17.80
CA GLN A 179 -0.87 -9.84 19.03
C GLN A 179 -1.36 -8.41 18.78
N ASN A 180 -0.86 -7.76 17.73
CA ASN A 180 -1.09 -6.33 17.49
C ASN A 180 -1.97 -6.04 16.25
N ALA A 181 -2.37 -7.09 15.53
CA ALA A 181 -3.32 -7.04 14.43
C ALA A 181 -4.33 -8.18 14.59
N THR A 182 -4.64 -8.93 13.53
CA THR A 182 -5.55 -10.08 13.61
C THR A 182 -4.86 -11.36 13.10
N PRO A 183 -5.40 -12.56 13.41
CA PRO A 183 -4.87 -13.81 12.86
C PRO A 183 -4.79 -13.84 11.33
N ARG A 184 -5.62 -13.07 10.63
CA ARG A 184 -5.64 -12.99 9.17
C ARG A 184 -4.45 -12.22 8.57
N HIS A 185 -3.81 -11.36 9.38
CA HIS A 185 -2.60 -10.62 8.99
C HIS A 185 -1.33 -11.50 9.07
N VAL A 186 -1.41 -12.62 9.79
CA VAL A 186 -0.24 -13.49 10.00
C VAL A 186 0.15 -14.14 8.66
N PRO A 187 1.39 -13.90 8.17
CA PRO A 187 1.81 -14.44 6.89
C PRO A 187 1.91 -15.97 6.92
N ALA A 188 1.44 -16.60 5.85
CA ALA A 188 1.61 -18.04 5.62
C ALA A 188 3.11 -18.39 5.45
N LYS A 189 3.83 -17.52 4.72
CA LYS A 189 5.27 -17.65 4.48
C LYS A 189 5.99 -16.39 4.93
N VAL A 190 7.16 -16.57 5.57
CA VAL A 190 8.12 -15.51 5.88
C VAL A 190 9.44 -15.89 5.25
N LEU A 191 10.01 -15.06 4.39
CA LEU A 191 11.20 -15.37 3.61
C LEU A 191 12.22 -14.24 3.71
N GLN A 192 13.51 -14.59 3.83
CA GLN A 192 14.58 -13.60 3.78
C GLN A 192 14.96 -13.30 2.33
N VAL A 193 15.22 -12.01 2.08
CA VAL A 193 15.76 -11.50 0.81
C VAL A 193 16.98 -10.62 1.08
N ALA A 194 17.88 -10.55 0.12
CA ALA A 194 19.09 -9.73 0.24
C ALA A 194 18.77 -8.25 0.09
N ASP A 195 17.79 -7.90 -0.76
CA ASP A 195 17.37 -6.52 -0.95
C ASP A 195 15.89 -6.43 -1.38
N ILE A 196 15.28 -5.24 -1.20
CA ILE A 196 13.90 -4.94 -1.56
C ILE A 196 13.89 -3.91 -2.68
N PRO A 197 13.16 -4.17 -3.80
CA PRO A 197 13.12 -3.26 -4.93
C PRO A 197 12.38 -1.96 -4.59
N ARG A 198 12.95 -0.84 -5.05
CA ARG A 198 12.43 0.50 -4.81
C ARG A 198 12.40 1.33 -6.08
N THR A 199 11.49 2.26 -6.15
CA THR A 199 11.53 3.32 -7.17
C THR A 199 12.71 4.26 -6.91
N LYS A 200 13.09 5.06 -7.92
CA LYS A 200 14.10 6.13 -7.78
C LYS A 200 13.74 7.17 -6.71
N SER A 201 12.46 7.26 -6.33
CA SER A 201 11.99 8.09 -5.20
C SER A 201 11.99 7.37 -3.86
N GLY A 202 12.49 6.13 -3.78
CA GLY A 202 12.63 5.35 -2.55
C GLY A 202 11.38 4.57 -2.11
N LYS A 203 10.31 4.54 -2.91
CA LYS A 203 9.08 3.80 -2.57
C LYS A 203 9.22 2.32 -2.89
N ILE A 204 8.74 1.46 -1.99
CA ILE A 204 8.61 0.01 -2.18
C ILE A 204 7.61 -0.29 -3.32
N VAL A 205 7.85 -1.36 -4.05
CA VAL A 205 7.07 -1.73 -5.26
C VAL A 205 6.45 -3.12 -5.13
N GLU A 206 5.48 -3.27 -4.25
CA GLU A 206 4.79 -4.54 -3.97
C GLU A 206 4.24 -5.21 -5.23
N LEU A 207 3.63 -4.43 -6.13
CA LEU A 207 3.07 -4.96 -7.38
C LEU A 207 4.13 -5.56 -8.31
N ALA A 208 5.32 -4.94 -8.39
CA ALA A 208 6.41 -5.48 -9.19
C ALA A 208 6.85 -6.85 -8.65
N VAL A 209 7.01 -6.96 -7.32
CA VAL A 209 7.34 -8.22 -6.65
C VAL A 209 6.23 -9.26 -6.84
N ARG A 210 4.96 -8.87 -6.67
CA ARG A 210 3.83 -9.76 -6.92
C ARG A 210 3.83 -10.29 -8.35
N HIS A 211 4.13 -9.45 -9.34
CA HIS A 211 4.25 -9.87 -10.74
C HIS A 211 5.38 -10.88 -10.93
N VAL A 212 6.56 -10.63 -10.36
CA VAL A 212 7.71 -11.56 -10.43
C VAL A 212 7.34 -12.93 -9.84
N VAL A 213 6.76 -12.96 -8.64
CA VAL A 213 6.34 -14.19 -7.96
C VAL A 213 5.34 -14.98 -8.79
N HIS A 214 4.44 -14.29 -9.50
CA HIS A 214 3.44 -14.92 -10.39
C HIS A 214 3.94 -15.11 -11.84
N ARG A 215 5.21 -14.87 -12.12
CA ARG A 215 5.80 -14.97 -13.49
C ARG A 215 5.09 -14.09 -14.52
N ARG A 216 4.57 -12.94 -14.08
CA ARG A 216 3.92 -11.93 -14.93
C ARG A 216 4.91 -10.85 -15.34
N PRO A 217 4.74 -10.19 -16.48
CA PRO A 217 5.60 -9.07 -16.88
C PRO A 217 5.56 -7.94 -15.85
N VAL A 218 6.73 -7.41 -15.50
CA VAL A 218 6.85 -6.19 -14.68
C VAL A 218 6.87 -4.98 -15.61
N LYS A 219 6.02 -4.00 -15.34
CA LYS A 219 5.97 -2.73 -16.08
C LYS A 219 6.89 -1.70 -15.41
N ASN A 220 7.38 -0.73 -16.20
CA ASN A 220 8.15 0.42 -15.70
C ASN A 220 9.40 0.04 -14.88
N VAL A 221 10.11 -1.01 -15.30
CA VAL A 221 11.34 -1.47 -14.61
C VAL A 221 12.41 -0.35 -14.59
N GLU A 222 12.41 0.51 -15.59
CA GLU A 222 13.29 1.69 -15.71
C GLU A 222 13.05 2.76 -14.61
N ALA A 223 11.91 2.73 -13.94
CA ALA A 223 11.60 3.59 -12.79
C ALA A 223 12.20 3.09 -11.48
N LEU A 224 12.73 1.85 -11.46
CA LEU A 224 13.35 1.29 -10.27
C LEU A 224 14.77 1.84 -10.08
N ALA A 225 15.16 2.00 -8.81
CA ALA A 225 16.53 2.34 -8.43
C ALA A 225 17.46 1.12 -8.43
N ASN A 226 16.89 -0.05 -8.08
CA ASN A 226 17.59 -1.33 -7.93
C ASN A 226 16.78 -2.47 -8.59
N PRO A 227 16.62 -2.47 -9.93
CA PRO A 227 15.80 -3.48 -10.62
C PRO A 227 16.34 -4.91 -10.44
N GLU A 228 17.63 -5.09 -10.19
CA GLU A 228 18.27 -6.37 -9.89
C GLU A 228 17.71 -7.03 -8.64
N ALA A 229 17.19 -6.25 -7.69
CA ALA A 229 16.57 -6.78 -6.47
C ALA A 229 15.34 -7.65 -6.77
N LEU A 230 14.69 -7.49 -7.92
CA LEU A 230 13.56 -8.33 -8.34
C LEU A 230 13.97 -9.81 -8.49
N GLU A 231 15.23 -10.11 -8.78
CA GLU A 231 15.70 -11.49 -8.94
C GLU A 231 15.67 -12.29 -7.64
N PHE A 232 15.75 -11.63 -6.47
CA PHE A 232 15.62 -12.31 -5.17
C PHE A 232 14.23 -12.90 -4.90
N PHE A 233 13.24 -12.55 -5.70
CA PHE A 233 11.85 -12.99 -5.58
C PHE A 233 11.45 -14.01 -6.65
N ARG A 234 12.31 -14.21 -7.66
CA ARG A 234 12.01 -15.06 -8.80
C ARG A 234 12.15 -16.53 -8.43
N ASP A 235 11.18 -17.34 -8.88
CA ASP A 235 11.19 -18.81 -8.83
C ASP A 235 11.56 -19.41 -7.46
N ARG A 236 11.17 -18.75 -6.37
CA ARG A 236 11.42 -19.20 -5.00
C ARG A 236 10.74 -20.55 -4.75
N ALA A 237 11.54 -21.58 -4.42
CA ALA A 237 11.05 -22.94 -4.16
C ALA A 237 10.08 -22.98 -2.96
N GLU A 238 10.31 -22.14 -1.94
CA GLU A 238 9.47 -22.02 -0.75
C GLU A 238 8.04 -21.53 -1.05
N LEU A 239 7.84 -20.89 -2.21
CA LEU A 239 6.54 -20.40 -2.68
C LEU A 239 5.80 -21.40 -3.59
N GLN A 240 6.38 -22.56 -3.85
CA GLN A 240 5.76 -23.62 -4.63
C GLN A 240 5.05 -24.67 -3.73
N THR A 241 5.16 -24.49 -2.39
CA THR A 241 4.58 -25.40 -1.38
C THR A 241 3.63 -24.69 -0.44
#